data_6d6355f7236e72bd3c5b123b95803429
#
_entry.id   6d6355f7236e72bd3c5b123b95803429
#
_cell.length_a   1.000
_cell.length_b   1.000
_cell.length_c   1.000
_cell.angle_alpha   90.00
_cell.angle_beta   90.00
_cell.angle_gamma   90.00
#
_symmetry.space_group_name_H-M   'P 1'
#
loop_
_entity.id
_entity.type
_entity.pdbx_description
1 polymer ?
#
loop_
_entity_poly.entity_id
_entity_poly.type
_entity_poly.pdbx_seq_one_letter_code
_entity_poly.pdbx_strand_id
1 'polypeptide(L)'
;MRPLLIATSNKGKITEISESLIGIPHEIITPSSIGFSDPPPDETGDTFAANAMQKAIYYYELGKVPTVADDSGILIDAIAGELGIHTRRWGAGADASDAEWIDYFLKRMQKEKNRKAR
;
A
#
# COMPACT_ATOMS: atom_id res chain seq x y z
N MET A 1 13.47 8.02 22.21
CA MET A 1 13.75 7.25 20.99
C MET A 1 13.52 8.14 19.77
N ARG A 2 14.30 7.89 18.73
CA ARG A 2 14.12 8.64 17.49
C ARG A 2 12.84 8.20 16.78
N PRO A 3 12.05 9.12 16.21
CA PRO A 3 10.85 8.74 15.47
C PRO A 3 11.19 8.06 14.14
N LEU A 4 10.35 7.10 13.77
CA LEU A 4 10.37 6.46 12.45
C LEU A 4 8.95 6.50 11.90
N LEU A 5 8.75 7.17 10.77
CA LEU A 5 7.45 7.35 10.17
C LEU A 5 7.13 6.18 9.23
N ILE A 6 5.97 5.57 9.41
CA ILE A 6 5.45 4.59 8.47
C ILE A 6 4.59 5.35 7.44
N ALA A 7 5.02 5.33 6.18
CA ALA A 7 4.42 6.11 5.10
C ALA A 7 3.18 5.41 4.51
N THR A 8 2.15 5.22 5.32
CA THR A 8 0.87 4.67 4.87
C THR A 8 -0.25 5.10 5.81
N SER A 9 -1.47 5.20 5.30
CA SER A 9 -2.68 5.38 6.09
C SER A 9 -3.47 4.07 6.23
N ASN A 10 -3.03 3.00 5.61
CA ASN A 10 -3.67 1.69 5.69
C ASN A 10 -3.37 1.05 7.04
N LYS A 11 -4.41 0.85 7.85
CA LYS A 11 -4.29 0.31 9.22
C LYS A 11 -3.69 -1.10 9.26
N GLY A 12 -4.01 -1.94 8.28
CA GLY A 12 -3.44 -3.29 8.16
C GLY A 12 -1.93 -3.26 7.93
N LYS A 13 -1.47 -2.40 7.03
CA LYS A 13 -0.04 -2.21 6.77
C LYS A 13 0.69 -1.61 7.97
N ILE A 14 0.08 -0.66 8.66
CA ILE A 14 0.66 -0.08 9.88
C ILE A 14 0.89 -1.19 10.91
N THR A 15 -0.08 -2.06 11.13
CA THR A 15 0.04 -3.19 12.05
C THR A 15 1.16 -4.14 11.63
N GLU A 16 1.18 -4.56 10.38
CA GLU A 16 2.18 -5.49 9.85
C GLU A 16 3.61 -4.93 9.97
N ILE A 17 3.80 -3.69 9.55
CA ILE A 17 5.11 -3.03 9.60
C ILE A 17 5.54 -2.83 11.04
N SER A 18 4.64 -2.38 11.92
CA SER A 18 4.93 -2.17 13.33
C SER A 18 5.36 -3.46 14.02
N GLU A 19 4.68 -4.57 13.74
CA GLU A 19 5.05 -5.89 14.27
C GLU A 19 6.42 -6.33 13.79
N SER A 20 6.73 -6.08 12.52
CA SER A 20 8.04 -6.42 11.93
C SER A 20 9.18 -5.62 12.52
N LEU A 21 8.89 -4.45 13.08
CA LEU A 21 9.88 -3.54 13.63
C LEU A 21 9.98 -3.59 15.17
N ILE A 22 9.34 -4.56 15.81
CA ILE A 22 9.43 -4.74 17.26
C ILE A 22 10.90 -4.97 17.65
N GLY A 23 11.36 -4.23 18.67
CA GLY A 23 12.71 -4.34 19.20
C GLY A 23 13.72 -3.35 18.62
N ILE A 24 13.36 -2.57 17.58
CA ILE A 24 14.24 -1.51 17.11
C ILE A 24 14.19 -0.31 18.06
N PRO A 25 15.29 0.47 18.17
CA PRO A 25 15.34 1.62 19.09
C PRO A 25 14.70 2.87 18.46
N HIS A 26 13.48 2.76 17.97
CA HIS A 26 12.76 3.86 17.32
C HIS A 26 11.32 3.90 17.79
N GLU A 27 10.76 5.10 17.87
CA GLU A 27 9.35 5.32 18.11
C GLU A 27 8.60 5.27 16.78
N ILE A 28 7.69 4.34 16.62
CA ILE A 28 6.90 4.22 15.41
C ILE A 28 5.79 5.28 15.41
N ILE A 29 5.79 6.13 14.40
CA ILE A 29 4.76 7.15 14.19
C ILE A 29 4.08 6.96 12.85
N THR A 30 2.86 7.47 12.73
CA THR A 30 2.05 7.38 11.51
C THR A 30 1.68 8.77 11.02
N PRO A 31 1.28 8.95 9.75
CA PRO A 31 0.86 10.26 9.27
C PRO A 31 -0.25 10.88 10.13
N SER A 32 -1.24 10.10 10.53
CA SER A 32 -2.34 10.59 11.38
C SER A 32 -1.86 10.98 12.77
N SER A 33 -0.87 10.27 13.34
CA SER A 33 -0.36 10.58 14.69
C SER A 33 0.40 11.91 14.76
N ILE A 34 0.86 12.41 13.61
CA ILE A 34 1.55 13.69 13.51
C ILE A 34 0.74 14.74 12.75
N GLY A 35 -0.56 14.53 12.59
CA GLY A 35 -1.50 15.52 12.10
C GLY A 35 -1.68 15.58 10.59
N PHE A 36 -1.16 14.62 9.81
CA PHE A 36 -1.35 14.59 8.37
C PHE A 36 -2.58 13.74 8.03
N SER A 37 -3.56 14.37 7.39
CA SER A 37 -4.79 13.72 6.96
C SER A 37 -5.01 13.81 5.44
N ASP A 38 -4.08 14.41 4.71
CA ASP A 38 -4.16 14.53 3.28
C ASP A 38 -4.10 13.17 2.59
N PRO A 39 -4.77 13.01 1.43
CA PRO A 39 -4.64 11.78 0.66
C PRO A 39 -3.18 11.51 0.29
N PRO A 40 -2.76 10.24 0.21
CA PRO A 40 -1.42 9.92 -0.28
C PRO A 40 -1.25 10.38 -1.73
N PRO A 41 -0.01 10.59 -2.20
CA PRO A 41 0.24 10.98 -3.58
C PRO A 41 -0.18 9.86 -4.54
N ASP A 42 -0.51 10.23 -5.77
CA ASP A 42 -0.73 9.25 -6.83
C ASP A 42 0.53 8.44 -7.07
N GLU A 43 0.37 7.12 -7.19
CA GLU A 43 1.47 6.23 -7.49
C GLU A 43 1.68 6.17 -9.00
N THR A 44 2.77 6.76 -9.49
CA THR A 44 3.08 6.85 -10.92
C THR A 44 4.32 6.06 -11.32
N GLY A 45 4.91 5.31 -10.41
CA GLY A 45 6.07 4.47 -10.69
C GLY A 45 5.71 3.21 -11.47
N ASP A 46 6.69 2.65 -12.17
CA ASP A 46 6.52 1.43 -12.96
C ASP A 46 6.75 0.15 -12.15
N THR A 47 7.22 0.27 -10.93
CA THR A 47 7.53 -0.87 -10.06
C THR A 47 7.03 -0.59 -8.64
N PHE A 48 6.90 -1.66 -7.85
CA PHE A 48 6.58 -1.53 -6.42
C PHE A 48 7.64 -0.68 -5.70
N ALA A 49 8.92 -0.88 -5.99
CA ALA A 49 10.00 -0.12 -5.38
C ALA A 49 9.91 1.37 -5.71
N ALA A 50 9.61 1.73 -6.96
CA ALA A 50 9.45 3.12 -7.37
C ALA A 50 8.26 3.79 -6.66
N ASN A 51 7.14 3.10 -6.55
CA ASN A 51 5.95 3.60 -5.84
C ASN A 51 6.21 3.75 -4.34
N ALA A 52 6.91 2.78 -3.72
CA ALA A 52 7.31 2.88 -2.32
C ALA A 52 8.21 4.08 -2.09
N MET A 53 9.18 4.32 -2.97
CA MET A 53 10.08 5.48 -2.90
C MET A 53 9.32 6.80 -3.00
N GLN A 54 8.35 6.90 -3.91
CA GLN A 54 7.50 8.09 -4.03
C GLN A 54 6.77 8.40 -2.71
N LYS A 55 6.19 7.39 -2.08
CA LYS A 55 5.51 7.55 -0.78
C LYS A 55 6.49 7.97 0.31
N ALA A 56 7.64 7.33 0.37
CA ALA A 56 8.65 7.65 1.38
C ALA A 56 9.12 9.10 1.26
N ILE A 57 9.41 9.56 0.05
CA ILE A 57 9.83 10.95 -0.21
C ILE A 57 8.73 11.93 0.16
N TYR A 58 7.50 11.67 -0.27
CA TYR A 58 6.35 12.53 0.03
C TYR A 58 6.18 12.74 1.53
N TYR A 59 6.13 11.65 2.29
CA TYR A 59 5.92 11.75 3.74
C TYR A 59 7.17 12.26 4.48
N TYR A 60 8.36 11.98 3.96
CA TYR A 60 9.58 12.59 4.51
C TYR A 60 9.56 14.12 4.37
N GLU A 61 9.15 14.63 3.22
CA GLU A 61 9.05 16.08 3.01
C GLU A 61 8.05 16.74 3.96
N LEU A 62 7.00 16.04 4.35
CA LEU A 62 6.01 16.52 5.31
C LEU A 62 6.51 16.44 6.75
N GLY A 63 7.08 15.32 7.14
CA GLY A 63 7.43 15.04 8.54
C GLY A 63 8.87 15.32 8.93
N LYS A 64 9.77 15.37 7.96
CA LYS A 64 11.22 15.61 8.16
C LYS A 64 11.87 14.64 9.15
N VAL A 65 11.42 13.40 9.18
CA VAL A 65 11.98 12.31 10.00
C VAL A 65 12.24 11.09 9.13
N PRO A 66 13.11 10.16 9.55
CA PRO A 66 13.29 8.91 8.82
C PRO A 66 11.95 8.24 8.53
N THR A 67 11.77 7.78 7.30
CA THR A 67 10.48 7.30 6.80
C THR A 67 10.66 5.97 6.10
N VAL A 68 9.76 5.02 6.38
CA VAL A 68 9.71 3.73 5.69
C VAL A 68 8.40 3.61 4.93
N ALA A 69 8.48 3.09 3.71
CA ALA A 69 7.32 2.84 2.87
C ALA A 69 7.42 1.47 2.22
N ASP A 70 6.27 0.91 1.88
CA ASP A 70 6.18 -0.29 1.09
C ASP A 70 5.17 -0.11 -0.05
N ASP A 71 5.21 -1.00 -1.00
CA ASP A 71 4.15 -1.15 -1.99
C ASP A 71 4.02 -2.62 -2.35
N SER A 72 2.79 -3.07 -2.55
CA SER A 72 2.50 -4.46 -2.83
C SER A 72 1.27 -4.58 -3.73
N GLY A 73 1.08 -5.76 -4.28
CA GLY A 73 -0.06 -6.04 -5.13
C GLY A 73 -0.22 -7.54 -5.31
N ILE A 74 -1.16 -7.91 -6.16
CA ILE A 74 -1.43 -9.31 -6.48
C ILE A 74 -1.32 -9.51 -7.98
N LEU A 75 -0.81 -10.66 -8.38
CA LEU A 75 -0.71 -11.08 -9.77
C LEU A 75 -1.57 -12.31 -9.98
N ILE A 76 -2.48 -12.23 -10.94
CA ILE A 76 -3.40 -13.33 -11.31
C ILE A 76 -3.15 -13.65 -12.78
N ASP A 77 -2.79 -14.89 -13.07
CA ASP A 77 -2.39 -15.28 -14.43
C ASP A 77 -3.51 -15.05 -15.45
N ALA A 78 -4.76 -15.34 -15.10
CA ALA A 78 -5.91 -15.16 -16.01
C ALA A 78 -6.15 -13.71 -16.45
N ILE A 79 -5.73 -12.74 -15.64
CA ILE A 79 -5.86 -11.31 -15.90
C ILE A 79 -4.50 -10.63 -15.85
N ALA A 80 -3.49 -11.30 -16.39
CA ALA A 80 -2.12 -10.79 -16.41
C ALA A 80 -2.05 -9.39 -17.02
N GLY A 81 -1.28 -8.51 -16.37
CA GLY A 81 -1.14 -7.12 -16.78
C GLY A 81 -2.19 -6.16 -16.21
N GLU A 82 -3.29 -6.65 -15.62
CA GLU A 82 -4.33 -5.81 -15.04
C GLU A 82 -4.02 -5.41 -13.58
N LEU A 83 -3.36 -6.27 -12.83
CA LEU A 83 -3.07 -6.08 -11.40
C LEU A 83 -1.62 -5.64 -11.18
N GLY A 84 -0.91 -6.24 -10.23
CA GLY A 84 0.46 -5.85 -9.89
C GLY A 84 0.47 -4.47 -9.23
N ILE A 85 1.20 -3.52 -9.81
CA ILE A 85 1.28 -2.15 -9.28
C ILE A 85 -0.07 -1.42 -9.27
N HIS A 86 -1.05 -1.91 -10.01
CA HIS A 86 -2.38 -1.32 -10.12
C HIS A 86 -3.41 -1.98 -9.18
N THR A 87 -3.00 -2.93 -8.34
CA THR A 87 -3.92 -3.77 -7.55
C THR A 87 -4.94 -2.95 -6.78
N ARG A 88 -4.54 -1.92 -6.04
CA ARG A 88 -5.46 -1.16 -5.19
C ARG A 88 -6.48 -0.37 -5.98
N ARG A 89 -6.09 0.17 -7.14
CA ARG A 89 -6.95 1.02 -7.99
C ARG A 89 -7.77 0.23 -9.01
N TRP A 90 -7.45 -1.04 -9.17
CA TRP A 90 -8.08 -1.90 -10.18
C TRP A 90 -9.55 -2.16 -9.86
N GLY A 91 -10.35 -2.28 -10.90
CA GLY A 91 -11.75 -2.70 -10.80
C GLY A 91 -12.65 -1.66 -10.15
N ALA A 92 -13.00 -1.87 -8.88
CA ALA A 92 -13.91 -0.99 -8.15
C ALA A 92 -13.32 0.39 -7.83
N GLY A 93 -12.02 0.58 -8.03
CA GLY A 93 -11.34 1.86 -7.85
C GLY A 93 -10.64 2.00 -6.51
N ALA A 94 -9.79 3.04 -6.43
CA ALA A 94 -8.91 3.26 -5.26
C ALA A 94 -9.68 3.53 -3.96
N ASP A 95 -10.88 4.11 -4.06
CA ASP A 95 -11.71 4.46 -2.90
C ASP A 95 -12.63 3.33 -2.45
N ALA A 96 -12.64 2.20 -3.16
CA ALA A 96 -13.47 1.06 -2.81
C ALA A 96 -13.02 0.43 -1.49
N SER A 97 -13.97 -0.09 -0.72
CA SER A 97 -13.67 -0.91 0.44
C SER A 97 -13.06 -2.25 0.02
N ASP A 98 -12.43 -2.96 0.95
CA ASP A 98 -11.91 -4.30 0.67
C ASP A 98 -13.02 -5.24 0.20
N ALA A 99 -14.20 -5.16 0.81
CA ALA A 99 -15.36 -5.96 0.40
C ALA A 99 -15.79 -5.67 -1.03
N GLU A 100 -15.83 -4.40 -1.43
CA GLU A 100 -16.15 -3.98 -2.80
C GLU A 100 -15.10 -4.46 -3.79
N TRP A 101 -13.83 -4.37 -3.45
CA TRP A 101 -12.72 -4.84 -4.28
C TRP A 101 -12.81 -6.36 -4.49
N ILE A 102 -13.04 -7.11 -3.41
CA ILE A 102 -13.17 -8.57 -3.45
C ILE A 102 -14.37 -8.98 -4.30
N ASP A 103 -15.51 -8.31 -4.13
CA ASP A 103 -16.72 -8.61 -4.91
C ASP A 103 -16.47 -8.40 -6.42
N TYR A 104 -15.86 -7.29 -6.79
CA TYR A 104 -15.49 -7.03 -8.18
C TYR A 104 -14.54 -8.11 -8.71
N PHE A 105 -13.51 -8.45 -7.93
CA PHE A 105 -12.53 -9.47 -8.28
C PHE A 105 -13.20 -10.83 -8.52
N LEU A 106 -14.07 -11.26 -7.62
CA LEU A 106 -14.77 -12.54 -7.74
C LEU A 106 -15.67 -12.58 -8.99
N LYS A 107 -16.36 -11.49 -9.28
CA LYS A 107 -17.18 -11.39 -10.50
C LYS A 107 -16.32 -11.47 -11.76
N ARG A 108 -15.18 -10.77 -11.77
CA ARG A 108 -14.24 -10.81 -12.91
C ARG A 108 -13.67 -12.21 -13.13
N MET A 109 -13.45 -12.98 -12.06
CA MET A 109 -12.87 -14.31 -12.13
C MET A 109 -13.88 -15.44 -12.42
N GLN A 110 -15.18 -15.18 -12.40
CA GLN A 110 -16.21 -16.24 -12.53
C GLN A 110 -16.04 -17.12 -13.77
N LYS A 111 -15.65 -16.54 -14.89
CA LYS A 111 -15.49 -17.23 -16.16
C LYS A 111 -14.08 -17.71 -16.43
N GLU A 112 -13.15 -17.42 -15.56
CA GLU A 112 -11.75 -17.76 -15.75
C GLU A 112 -11.46 -19.18 -15.27
N LYS A 113 -10.81 -19.97 -16.10
CA LYS A 113 -10.41 -21.35 -15.76
C LYS A 113 -9.06 -21.39 -15.05
N ASN A 114 -8.15 -20.50 -15.42
CA ASN A 114 -6.85 -20.40 -14.79
C ASN A 114 -6.98 -19.65 -13.45
N ARG A 115 -6.64 -20.33 -12.36
CA ARG A 115 -6.77 -19.82 -11.00
C ARG A 115 -5.43 -19.52 -10.32
N LYS A 116 -4.35 -19.51 -11.08
CA LYS A 116 -3.01 -19.25 -10.52
C LYS A 116 -2.83 -17.79 -10.12
N ALA A 117 -2.24 -17.59 -8.94
CA ALA A 117 -1.98 -16.28 -8.35
C ALA A 117 -0.61 -16.24 -7.67
N ARG A 118 -0.06 -15.02 -7.54
CA ARG A 118 1.18 -14.79 -6.78
C ARG A 118 1.33 -13.33 -6.31
#